data_ff823f6f11b6fc9c9a21edb6d5565bbe
#
_entry.id   ff823f6f11b6fc9c9a21edb6d5565bbe
#
_cell.length_a   1.000
_cell.length_b   1.000
_cell.length_c   1.000
_cell.angle_alpha   90.00
_cell.angle_beta   90.00
_cell.angle_gamma   90.00
#
_symmetry.space_group_name_H-M   'P 1'
#
loop_
_entity.id
_entity.type
_entity.pdbx_description
1 polymer ?
#
loop_
_entity_poly.entity_id
_entity_poly.type
_entity_poly.pdbx_seq_one_letter_code
_entity_poly.pdbx_strand_id
1 'polypeptide(L)'
;CSDVREMSPNREHNYCCAAGGGVINCGPVFKDVRIKGNRGKAEQLKATEAEVVITPCHNCHSGIEDIVKAYDLNMHVNFLGDIIFKCMDKSGSEVESLAEEAV
;
A
#
# COMPACT_ATOMS: atom_id res chain seq x y z
N CYS A 1 -13.26 9.22 2.55
CA CYS A 1 -12.02 10.03 2.54
C CYS A 1 -12.32 11.45 2.12
N SER A 2 -11.83 12.41 2.88
CA SER A 2 -12.03 13.84 2.60
C SER A 2 -10.92 14.43 1.72
N ASP A 3 -9.78 13.78 1.65
CA ASP A 3 -8.63 14.23 0.86
C ASP A 3 -7.98 13.04 0.18
N VAL A 4 -8.31 12.82 -1.09
CA VAL A 4 -7.76 11.72 -1.90
C VAL A 4 -6.77 12.32 -2.89
N ARG A 5 -5.52 11.84 -2.84
CA ARG A 5 -4.45 12.30 -3.71
C ARG A 5 -3.94 11.16 -4.59
N GLU A 6 -3.87 11.39 -5.88
CA GLU A 6 -3.30 10.44 -6.83
C GLU A 6 -1.81 10.70 -7.01
N MET A 7 -1.04 9.64 -7.17
CA MET A 7 0.37 9.75 -7.54
C MET A 7 0.52 10.26 -8.96
N SER A 8 1.64 10.85 -9.29
CA SER A 8 1.94 11.29 -10.65
C SER A 8 3.28 10.69 -11.09
N PRO A 9 3.36 9.97 -12.21
CA PRO A 9 2.24 9.55 -13.08
C PRO A 9 1.32 8.52 -12.44
N ASN A 10 0.11 8.38 -12.96
CA ASN A 10 -0.88 7.45 -12.43
C ASN A 10 -1.60 6.70 -13.55
N ARG A 11 -2.54 5.81 -13.17
CA ARG A 11 -3.36 5.01 -14.09
C ARG A 11 -2.49 4.19 -15.02
N GLU A 12 -2.62 4.32 -16.32
CA GLU A 12 -1.85 3.57 -17.32
C GLU A 12 -0.34 3.86 -17.28
N HIS A 13 0.05 4.99 -16.74
CA HIS A 13 1.47 5.38 -16.60
C HIS A 13 2.02 5.16 -15.20
N ASN A 14 1.27 4.52 -14.32
CA ASN A 14 1.68 4.28 -12.95
C ASN A 14 2.90 3.35 -12.88
N TYR A 15 3.75 3.58 -11.89
CA TYR A 15 4.93 2.75 -11.68
C TYR A 15 4.55 1.48 -10.89
N CYS A 16 5.29 0.42 -11.15
CA CYS A 16 5.10 -0.88 -10.49
C CYS A 16 5.37 -0.81 -8.99
N CYS A 17 4.63 -1.61 -8.20
CA CYS A 17 4.89 -1.78 -6.77
C CYS A 17 6.07 -2.73 -6.47
N ALA A 18 6.65 -3.33 -7.51
CA ALA A 18 7.78 -4.28 -7.45
C ALA A 18 7.47 -5.60 -6.73
N ALA A 19 6.20 -5.98 -6.62
CA ALA A 19 5.82 -7.24 -5.96
C ALA A 19 5.06 -8.22 -6.85
N GLY A 20 4.71 -7.80 -8.08
CA GLY A 20 3.94 -8.63 -9.01
C GLY A 20 4.77 -9.74 -9.67
N GLY A 21 4.07 -10.61 -10.40
CA GLY A 21 4.71 -11.70 -11.14
C GLY A 21 5.37 -12.76 -10.27
N GLY A 22 5.03 -12.82 -8.98
CA GLY A 22 5.60 -13.78 -8.04
C GLY A 22 6.98 -13.40 -7.49
N VAL A 23 7.53 -12.27 -7.89
CA VAL A 23 8.88 -11.86 -7.48
C VAL A 23 9.02 -11.66 -5.97
N ILE A 24 7.94 -11.28 -5.30
CA ILE A 24 7.95 -11.10 -3.84
C ILE A 24 8.20 -12.42 -3.11
N ASN A 25 7.85 -13.53 -3.74
CA ASN A 25 8.01 -14.88 -3.19
C ASN A 25 9.35 -15.54 -3.56
N CYS A 26 10.19 -14.86 -4.32
CA CYS A 26 11.48 -15.41 -4.77
C CYS A 26 12.59 -15.34 -3.71
N GLY A 27 12.25 -14.92 -2.51
CA GLY A 27 13.16 -14.90 -1.38
C GLY A 27 13.90 -13.58 -1.19
N PRO A 28 14.70 -13.48 -0.12
CA PRO A 28 15.34 -12.21 0.25
C PRO A 28 16.42 -11.75 -0.73
N VAL A 29 16.94 -12.64 -1.56
CA VAL A 29 17.99 -12.30 -2.55
C VAL A 29 17.52 -11.21 -3.50
N PHE A 30 16.24 -11.24 -3.90
CA PHE A 30 15.67 -10.28 -4.84
C PHE A 30 15.07 -9.05 -4.17
N LYS A 31 14.96 -9.05 -2.85
CA LYS A 31 14.34 -7.94 -2.11
C LYS A 31 15.07 -6.61 -2.32
N ASP A 32 16.39 -6.62 -2.20
CA ASP A 32 17.19 -5.41 -2.39
C ASP A 32 17.08 -4.86 -3.81
N VAL A 33 17.09 -5.76 -4.80
CA VAL A 33 16.95 -5.38 -6.21
C VAL A 33 15.57 -4.76 -6.46
N ARG A 34 14.51 -5.38 -5.93
CA ARG A 34 13.14 -4.84 -6.04
C ARG A 34 13.04 -3.43 -5.47
N ILE A 35 13.56 -3.25 -4.26
CA ILE A 35 13.46 -1.97 -3.55
C ILE A 35 14.27 -0.90 -4.26
N LYS A 36 15.50 -1.19 -4.65
CA LYS A 36 16.35 -0.24 -5.36
C LYS A 36 15.80 0.12 -6.73
N GLY A 37 15.30 -0.87 -7.45
CA GLY A 37 14.71 -0.67 -8.78
C GLY A 37 13.41 0.11 -8.73
N ASN A 38 12.78 0.22 -7.58
CA ASN A 38 11.49 0.88 -7.45
C ASN A 38 11.54 2.21 -6.69
N ARG A 39 12.67 2.86 -6.76
CA ARG A 39 12.86 4.20 -6.18
C ARG A 39 11.83 5.21 -6.71
N GLY A 40 11.44 5.08 -7.98
CA GLY A 40 10.42 5.94 -8.57
C GLY A 40 9.07 5.85 -7.86
N LYS A 41 8.67 4.67 -7.42
CA LYS A 41 7.44 4.50 -6.63
C LYS A 41 7.56 5.22 -5.29
N ALA A 42 8.70 5.14 -4.63
CA ALA A 42 8.93 5.85 -3.38
C ALA A 42 8.80 7.37 -3.55
N GLU A 43 9.34 7.90 -4.62
CA GLU A 43 9.23 9.32 -4.95
C GLU A 43 7.79 9.73 -5.24
N GLN A 44 7.02 8.89 -5.96
CA GLN A 44 5.60 9.12 -6.21
C GLN A 44 4.82 9.23 -4.90
N LEU A 45 5.03 8.28 -4.00
CA LEU A 45 4.34 8.26 -2.71
C LEU A 45 4.68 9.48 -1.87
N LYS A 46 5.96 9.80 -1.79
CA LYS A 46 6.43 10.95 -1.02
C LYS A 46 5.85 12.26 -1.53
N ALA A 47 5.73 12.40 -2.84
CA ALA A 47 5.22 13.62 -3.47
C ALA A 47 3.74 13.90 -3.15
N THR A 48 2.96 12.88 -2.80
CA THR A 48 1.55 13.06 -2.43
C THR A 48 1.39 13.69 -1.05
N GLU A 49 2.37 13.56 -0.18
CA GLU A 49 2.32 13.96 1.23
C GLU A 49 1.16 13.31 2.01
N ALA A 50 0.66 12.18 1.51
CA ALA A 50 -0.43 11.44 2.15
C ALA A 50 0.08 10.69 3.38
N GLU A 51 -0.80 10.51 4.36
CA GLU A 51 -0.51 9.73 5.58
C GLU A 51 -0.78 8.25 5.37
N VAL A 52 -1.71 7.91 4.48
CA VAL A 52 -2.18 6.55 4.25
C VAL A 52 -2.16 6.24 2.77
N VAL A 53 -1.58 5.09 2.42
CA VAL A 53 -1.61 4.54 1.08
C VAL A 53 -2.65 3.42 1.04
N ILE A 54 -3.57 3.47 0.09
CA ILE A 54 -4.63 2.48 -0.07
C ILE A 54 -4.36 1.64 -1.31
N THR A 55 -4.41 0.33 -1.17
CA THR A 55 -4.21 -0.60 -2.29
C THR A 55 -5.23 -1.74 -2.25
N PRO A 56 -5.79 -2.15 -3.40
CA PRO A 56 -6.70 -3.29 -3.46
C PRO A 56 -5.99 -4.64 -3.59
N CYS A 57 -4.69 -4.66 -3.83
CA CYS A 57 -3.92 -5.86 -4.16
C CYS A 57 -3.04 -6.29 -2.98
N HIS A 58 -3.09 -7.58 -2.62
CA HIS A 58 -2.28 -8.13 -1.53
C HIS A 58 -0.77 -8.00 -1.81
N ASN A 59 -0.33 -8.32 -3.02
CA ASN A 59 1.09 -8.21 -3.38
C ASN A 59 1.56 -6.76 -3.36
N CYS A 60 0.73 -5.84 -3.84
CA CYS A 60 1.03 -4.42 -3.80
C CYS A 60 1.12 -3.90 -2.37
N HIS A 61 0.25 -4.38 -1.48
CA HIS A 61 0.31 -4.03 -0.07
C HIS A 61 1.69 -4.37 0.51
N SER A 62 2.13 -5.61 0.33
CA SER A 62 3.43 -6.06 0.82
C SER A 62 4.59 -5.31 0.16
N GLY A 63 4.52 -5.12 -1.15
CA GLY A 63 5.57 -4.41 -1.89
C GLY A 63 5.70 -2.95 -1.48
N ILE A 64 4.59 -2.27 -1.30
CA ILE A 64 4.57 -0.87 -0.87
C ILE A 64 5.02 -0.74 0.58
N GLU A 65 4.66 -1.69 1.45
CA GLU A 65 5.18 -1.72 2.83
C GLU A 65 6.71 -1.79 2.85
N ASP A 66 7.29 -2.65 2.02
CA ASP A 66 8.75 -2.75 1.91
C ASP A 66 9.37 -1.43 1.47
N ILE A 67 8.75 -0.75 0.52
CA ILE A 67 9.21 0.56 0.03
C ILE A 67 9.12 1.62 1.14
N VAL A 68 7.99 1.67 1.84
CA VAL A 68 7.78 2.63 2.93
C VAL A 68 8.83 2.44 4.03
N LYS A 69 9.13 1.21 4.39
CA LYS A 69 10.15 0.91 5.39
C LYS A 69 11.56 1.23 4.90
N ALA A 70 11.88 0.88 3.67
CA ALA A 70 13.22 1.06 3.12
C ALA A 70 13.59 2.52 2.91
N TYR A 71 12.63 3.36 2.53
CA TYR A 71 12.84 4.78 2.27
C TYR A 71 12.32 5.68 3.39
N ASP A 72 11.86 5.09 4.48
CA ASP A 72 11.40 5.79 5.69
C ASP A 72 10.37 6.88 5.40
N LEU A 73 9.30 6.50 4.69
CA LEU A 73 8.28 7.45 4.23
C LEU A 73 7.25 7.84 5.27
N ASN A 74 7.23 7.17 6.42
CA ASN A 74 6.30 7.43 7.51
C ASN A 74 4.82 7.42 7.06
N MET A 75 4.45 6.39 6.30
CA MET A 75 3.09 6.20 5.79
C MET A 75 2.53 4.87 6.26
N HIS A 76 1.22 4.79 6.38
CA HIS A 76 0.51 3.54 6.64
C HIS A 76 -0.02 2.97 5.34
N VAL A 77 0.11 1.65 5.16
CA VAL A 77 -0.38 0.96 3.97
C VAL A 77 -1.57 0.10 4.38
N ASN A 78 -2.72 0.37 3.80
CA ASN A 78 -3.97 -0.33 4.11
C ASN A 78 -4.61 -0.93 2.86
N PHE A 79 -5.32 -2.03 3.04
CA PHE A 79 -6.17 -2.57 1.98
C PHE A 79 -7.40 -1.70 1.77
N LEU A 80 -7.80 -1.57 0.52
CA LEU A 80 -9.03 -0.87 0.17
C LEU A 80 -10.25 -1.52 0.85
N GLY A 81 -10.29 -2.85 0.88
CA GLY A 81 -11.36 -3.60 1.53
C GLY A 81 -11.49 -3.30 3.02
N ASP A 82 -10.37 -3.16 3.71
CA ASP A 82 -10.37 -2.84 5.14
C ASP A 82 -10.93 -1.43 5.39
N ILE A 83 -10.57 -0.48 4.56
CA ILE A 83 -11.08 0.89 4.67
C ILE A 83 -12.60 0.92 4.43
N ILE A 84 -13.07 0.23 3.39
CA ILE A 84 -14.50 0.12 3.09
C ILE A 84 -15.24 -0.51 4.25
N PHE A 85 -14.71 -1.61 4.80
CA PHE A 85 -15.32 -2.32 5.92
C PHE A 85 -15.48 -1.42 7.14
N LYS A 86 -14.46 -0.63 7.45
CA LYS A 86 -14.50 0.33 8.56
C LYS A 86 -15.54 1.44 8.36
N CYS A 87 -15.79 1.82 7.12
CA CYS A 87 -16.75 2.88 6.79
C CYS A 87 -18.18 2.37 6.65
N MET A 88 -18.41 1.04 6.70
CA MET A 88 -19.74 0.47 6.64
C MET A 88 -20.51 0.74 7.92
N ASP A 89 -21.83 0.90 7.78
CA ASP A 89 -22.73 1.02 8.93
C ASP A 89 -22.80 -0.32 9.66
N LYS A 90 -22.29 -0.35 10.88
CA LYS A 90 -22.15 -1.58 11.68
C LYS A 90 -23.21 -1.60 12.76
N SER A 91 -24.07 -2.61 12.70
CA SER A 91 -25.15 -2.79 13.66
C SER A 91 -24.78 -3.72 14.84
N GLY A 92 -23.57 -4.28 14.87
CA GLY A 92 -23.15 -5.23 15.88
C GLY A 92 -21.68 -5.13 16.27
N SER A 93 -21.37 -5.43 17.54
CA SER A 93 -20.04 -5.37 18.10
C SER A 93 -19.05 -6.38 17.48
N GLU A 94 -19.54 -7.53 17.01
CA GLU A 94 -18.69 -8.52 16.35
C GLU A 94 -18.07 -7.98 15.07
N VAL A 95 -18.85 -7.22 14.30
CA VAL A 95 -18.38 -6.61 13.06
C VAL A 95 -17.31 -5.56 13.35
N GLU A 96 -17.48 -4.78 14.40
CA GLU A 96 -16.49 -3.80 14.84
C GLU A 96 -15.18 -4.45 15.26
N SER A 97 -15.24 -5.54 16.03
CA SER A 97 -14.05 -6.30 16.44
C SER A 97 -13.28 -6.83 15.25
N LEU A 98 -13.97 -7.40 14.25
CA LEU A 98 -13.33 -7.89 13.04
C LEU A 98 -12.67 -6.78 12.24
N ALA A 99 -13.30 -5.60 12.18
CA ALA A 99 -12.74 -4.45 11.49
C ALA A 99 -11.47 -3.93 12.18
N GLU A 100 -11.43 -3.93 13.49
CA GLU A 100 -10.26 -3.54 14.27
C GLU A 100 -9.11 -4.53 14.09
N GLU A 101 -9.41 -5.83 14.08
CA GLU A 101 -8.40 -6.87 13.87
C GLU A 101 -7.81 -6.83 12.46
N ALA A 102 -8.58 -6.40 11.46
CA ALA A 102 -8.13 -6.32 10.07
C ALA A 102 -7.14 -5.17 9.82
N VAL A 103 -6.96 -4.30 10.77
CA VAL A 103 -6.05 -3.16 10.71
C VAL A 103 -4.78 -3.42 11.48
#